data_45935de0ba218e4f7b816efbf4cb1544
#
_entry.id   45935de0ba218e4f7b816efbf4cb1544
#
_cell.length_a   1.000
_cell.length_b   1.000
_cell.length_c   1.000
_cell.angle_alpha   90.00
_cell.angle_beta   90.00
_cell.angle_gamma   90.00
#
_symmetry.space_group_name_H-M   'P 1'
#
loop_
_entity.id
_entity.type
_entity.pdbx_description
1 polymer ?
#
loop_
_entity_poly.entity_id
_entity_poly.type
_entity_poly.pdbx_seq_one_letter_code
_entity_poly.pdbx_strand_id
1 'polypeptide(L)'
;MWSISERKNKEVVCPLDHPATEQTPWGKAVSKKAQEGGGWLTWVFATEDISQVEEKFGRNAIEGHRTRPDGTDLKWKQIGVNEITDSRELPFFIQWLTADHPSQDGKAVAAIGKITIADTDHLADSWFKTEILGGLNGADVEFVDPATNDGEYGIVAVHLWTPAGSVVLD
;
A
#
# COMPACT_ATOMS: atom_id res chain seq x y z
N MET A 1 18.60 3.49 9.66
CA MET A 1 18.66 3.20 8.21
C MET A 1 17.40 2.43 7.88
N TRP A 2 16.50 2.98 7.10
CA TRP A 2 15.25 2.31 6.71
C TRP A 2 15.61 1.17 5.75
N SER A 3 15.40 -0.06 6.13
CA SER A 3 15.41 -1.19 5.22
C SER A 3 13.99 -1.37 4.70
N ILE A 4 13.76 -1.00 3.46
CA ILE A 4 12.50 -1.29 2.78
C ILE A 4 12.64 -2.69 2.21
N SER A 5 11.72 -3.57 2.57
CA SER A 5 11.66 -4.92 2.06
C SER A 5 11.70 -4.92 0.53
N GLU A 6 12.60 -5.70 -0.09
CA GLU A 6 12.63 -5.93 -1.54
C GLU A 6 11.37 -6.65 -2.06
N ARG A 7 10.46 -7.02 -1.16
CA ARG A 7 9.24 -7.77 -1.44
C ARG A 7 8.14 -6.82 -1.88
N LYS A 8 7.91 -6.76 -3.18
CA LYS A 8 6.86 -5.94 -3.81
C LYS A 8 5.82 -6.85 -4.41
N ASN A 9 4.56 -6.54 -4.17
CA ASN A 9 3.44 -7.25 -4.77
C ASN A 9 2.27 -6.30 -5.02
N LYS A 10 1.43 -6.66 -5.98
CA LYS A 10 0.10 -6.10 -6.18
C LYS A 10 -0.91 -7.09 -5.61
N GLU A 11 -1.79 -6.60 -4.76
CA GLU A 11 -2.90 -7.40 -4.23
C GLU A 11 -4.20 -6.97 -4.90
N VAL A 12 -4.99 -7.96 -5.32
CA VAL A 12 -6.37 -7.74 -5.77
C VAL A 12 -7.27 -8.10 -4.60
N VAL A 13 -8.09 -7.14 -4.18
CA VAL A 13 -9.01 -7.31 -3.07
C VAL A 13 -10.45 -7.08 -3.54
N CYS A 14 -11.40 -7.79 -2.94
CA CYS A 14 -12.83 -7.57 -3.17
C CYS A 14 -13.57 -7.66 -1.83
N PRO A 15 -14.72 -7.00 -1.70
CA PRO A 15 -15.56 -7.15 -0.51
C PRO A 15 -16.11 -8.58 -0.47
N LEU A 16 -16.12 -9.16 0.72
CA LEU A 16 -16.83 -10.40 0.99
C LEU A 16 -18.23 -10.07 1.50
N ASP A 17 -19.21 -10.87 1.09
CA ASP A 17 -20.57 -10.82 1.67
C ASP A 17 -20.57 -11.45 3.06
N HIS A 18 -19.96 -10.73 4.00
CA HIS A 18 -19.82 -11.14 5.39
C HIS A 18 -19.95 -9.92 6.33
N PRO A 19 -20.76 -9.98 7.39
CA PRO A 19 -20.98 -8.84 8.28
C PRO A 19 -19.72 -8.24 8.90
N ALA A 20 -18.68 -9.04 9.12
CA ALA A 20 -17.40 -8.57 9.65
C ALA A 20 -16.65 -7.64 8.66
N THR A 21 -16.93 -7.73 7.35
CA THR A 21 -16.27 -6.89 6.35
C THR A 21 -16.53 -5.42 6.61
N GLU A 22 -17.75 -5.07 6.96
CA GLU A 22 -18.16 -3.68 7.23
C GLU A 22 -17.79 -3.19 8.64
N GLN A 23 -17.24 -4.04 9.49
CA GLN A 23 -16.85 -3.67 10.86
C GLN A 23 -15.43 -3.14 10.94
N THR A 24 -14.61 -3.35 9.92
CA THR A 24 -13.21 -2.92 9.90
C THR A 24 -13.02 -1.72 8.96
N PRO A 25 -12.07 -0.78 9.24
CA PRO A 25 -11.73 0.30 8.34
C PRO A 25 -11.33 -0.20 6.95
N TRP A 26 -10.53 -1.25 6.88
CA TRP A 26 -10.11 -1.89 5.63
C TRP A 26 -11.32 -2.40 4.83
N GLY A 27 -12.20 -3.18 5.45
CA GLY A 27 -13.37 -3.71 4.77
C GLY A 27 -14.31 -2.62 4.26
N LYS A 28 -14.52 -1.56 5.04
CA LYS A 28 -15.29 -0.37 4.60
C LYS A 28 -14.67 0.30 3.38
N ALA A 29 -13.34 0.49 3.38
CA ALA A 29 -12.63 1.10 2.27
C ALA A 29 -12.75 0.26 0.99
N VAL A 30 -12.57 -1.07 1.09
CA VAL A 30 -12.72 -2.01 -0.02
C VAL A 30 -14.15 -1.98 -0.56
N SER A 31 -15.16 -2.03 0.33
CA SER A 31 -16.57 -1.99 -0.07
C SER A 31 -16.93 -0.68 -0.76
N LYS A 32 -16.49 0.45 -0.21
CA LYS A 32 -16.71 1.78 -0.81
C LYS A 32 -16.08 1.85 -2.21
N LYS A 33 -14.82 1.42 -2.36
CA LYS A 33 -14.14 1.45 -3.66
C LYS A 33 -14.80 0.53 -4.68
N ALA A 34 -15.29 -0.63 -4.27
CA ALA A 34 -16.04 -1.53 -5.14
C ALA A 34 -17.36 -0.91 -5.63
N GLN A 35 -18.09 -0.18 -4.76
CA GLN A 35 -19.31 0.55 -5.11
C GLN A 35 -19.06 1.72 -6.08
N GLU A 36 -17.85 2.32 -6.02
CA GLU A 36 -17.39 3.37 -6.95
C GLU A 36 -16.94 2.81 -8.32
N GLY A 37 -17.00 1.50 -8.54
CA GLY A 37 -16.59 0.85 -9.79
C GLY A 37 -15.22 0.17 -9.74
N GLY A 38 -14.58 0.15 -8.57
CA GLY A 38 -13.27 -0.49 -8.39
C GLY A 38 -12.09 0.45 -8.65
N GLY A 39 -10.97 -0.10 -9.11
CA GLY A 39 -9.73 0.64 -9.38
C GLY A 39 -8.74 0.59 -8.21
N TRP A 40 -7.81 1.53 -8.18
CA TRP A 40 -6.77 1.59 -7.16
C TRP A 40 -7.35 2.00 -5.80
N LEU A 41 -7.01 1.26 -4.75
CA LEU A 41 -7.49 1.54 -3.40
C LEU A 41 -6.46 2.34 -2.60
N THR A 42 -5.25 1.83 -2.48
CA THR A 42 -4.17 2.41 -1.66
C THR A 42 -2.84 1.74 -1.98
N TRP A 43 -1.78 2.24 -1.41
CA TRP A 43 -0.45 1.68 -1.43
C TRP A 43 0.11 1.52 -0.02
N VAL A 44 1.15 0.70 0.12
CA VAL A 44 1.68 0.34 1.43
C VAL A 44 3.20 0.30 1.42
N PHE A 45 3.81 0.79 2.50
CA PHE A 45 5.22 0.62 2.79
C PHE A 45 5.45 -0.48 3.81
N ALA A 46 6.23 -1.48 3.43
CA ALA A 46 6.73 -2.46 4.37
C ALA A 46 8.00 -1.94 5.03
N THR A 47 8.05 -2.00 6.35
CA THR A 47 9.23 -1.67 7.17
C THR A 47 9.62 -2.85 8.04
N GLU A 48 10.90 -2.96 8.38
CA GLU A 48 11.40 -3.94 9.35
C GLU A 48 11.18 -3.49 10.79
N ASP A 49 11.02 -2.18 11.00
CA ASP A 49 10.79 -1.60 12.33
C ASP A 49 9.75 -0.48 12.23
N ILE A 50 8.53 -0.77 12.69
CA ILE A 50 7.42 0.18 12.68
C ILE A 50 7.51 1.22 13.81
N SER A 51 8.38 1.03 14.79
CA SER A 51 8.50 1.94 15.94
C SER A 51 8.88 3.37 15.52
N GLN A 52 9.66 3.51 14.47
CA GLN A 52 10.03 4.81 13.90
C GLN A 52 8.81 5.54 13.31
N VAL A 53 7.86 4.79 12.74
CA VAL A 53 6.60 5.33 12.24
C VAL A 53 5.69 5.72 13.41
N GLU A 54 5.65 4.88 14.47
CA GLU A 54 4.93 5.17 15.71
C GLU A 54 5.40 6.48 16.34
N GLU A 55 6.72 6.66 16.45
CA GLU A 55 7.33 7.89 16.97
C GLU A 55 6.98 9.11 16.12
N LYS A 56 7.13 9.00 14.78
CA LYS A 56 6.84 10.10 13.86
C LYS A 56 5.38 10.55 13.91
N PHE A 57 4.44 9.61 13.97
CA PHE A 57 3.02 9.93 14.00
C PHE A 57 2.43 10.09 15.40
N GLY A 58 3.22 9.82 16.46
CA GLY A 58 2.78 9.94 17.86
C GLY A 58 1.64 8.99 18.21
N ARG A 59 1.57 7.82 17.57
CA ARG A 59 0.53 6.82 17.79
C ARG A 59 1.06 5.39 17.62
N ASN A 60 0.44 4.44 18.29
CA ASN A 60 0.83 3.05 18.23
C ASN A 60 0.31 2.35 16.98
N ALA A 61 1.08 1.40 16.49
CA ALA A 61 0.64 0.48 15.46
C ALA A 61 -0.46 -0.46 15.98
N ILE A 62 -1.34 -0.86 15.06
CA ILE A 62 -2.40 -1.82 15.33
C ILE A 62 -1.93 -3.19 14.85
N GLU A 63 -2.10 -4.22 15.70
CA GLU A 63 -1.82 -5.60 15.31
C GLU A 63 -2.93 -6.16 14.43
N GLY A 64 -2.53 -6.91 13.41
CA GLY A 64 -3.41 -7.67 12.55
C GLY A 64 -2.93 -9.10 12.39
N HIS A 65 -3.86 -9.99 12.09
CA HIS A 65 -3.54 -11.37 11.75
C HIS A 65 -4.56 -11.94 10.76
N ARG A 66 -4.14 -12.96 10.03
CA ARG A 66 -4.99 -13.73 9.11
C ARG A 66 -4.48 -15.15 9.05
N THR A 67 -5.38 -16.12 9.23
CA THR A 67 -5.06 -17.52 8.99
C THR A 67 -5.38 -17.89 7.55
N ARG A 68 -4.42 -18.47 6.84
CA ARG A 68 -4.59 -19.00 5.48
C ARG A 68 -5.38 -20.31 5.48
N PRO A 69 -5.92 -20.74 4.33
CA PRO A 69 -6.62 -22.03 4.21
C PRO A 69 -5.75 -23.25 4.57
N ASP A 70 -4.43 -23.14 4.43
CA ASP A 70 -3.46 -24.18 4.81
C ASP A 70 -3.12 -24.19 6.32
N GLY A 71 -3.73 -23.28 7.11
CA GLY A 71 -3.51 -23.13 8.54
C GLY A 71 -2.35 -22.21 8.91
N THR A 72 -1.61 -21.66 7.96
CA THR A 72 -0.52 -20.71 8.23
C THR A 72 -1.09 -19.40 8.76
N ASP A 73 -0.55 -18.93 9.89
CA ASP A 73 -0.97 -17.69 10.53
C ASP A 73 -0.03 -16.55 10.12
N LEU A 74 -0.56 -15.54 9.45
CA LEU A 74 0.15 -14.31 9.08
C LEU A 74 -0.13 -13.24 10.13
N LYS A 75 0.92 -12.61 10.65
CA LYS A 75 0.83 -11.55 11.67
C LYS A 75 1.59 -10.32 11.23
N TRP A 76 1.04 -9.16 11.51
CA TRP A 76 1.66 -7.88 11.19
C TRP A 76 1.27 -6.79 12.19
N LYS A 77 2.00 -5.68 12.15
CA LYS A 77 1.61 -4.40 12.73
C LYS A 77 1.41 -3.38 11.61
N GLN A 78 0.50 -2.44 11.79
CA GLN A 78 0.18 -1.43 10.75
C GLN A 78 -0.20 -0.08 11.34
N ILE A 79 0.10 0.99 10.60
CA ILE A 79 -0.30 2.38 10.90
C ILE A 79 -0.80 3.01 9.60
N GLY A 80 -1.92 3.74 9.65
CA GLY A 80 -2.46 4.49 8.51
C GLY A 80 -3.65 3.84 7.82
N VAL A 81 -4.03 2.62 8.18
CA VAL A 81 -5.16 1.90 7.56
C VAL A 81 -6.50 2.61 7.78
N ASN A 82 -6.66 3.35 8.87
CA ASN A 82 -7.91 4.06 9.15
C ASN A 82 -8.15 5.24 8.20
N GLU A 83 -7.09 5.81 7.65
CA GLU A 83 -7.10 7.01 6.82
C GLU A 83 -7.28 6.73 5.33
N ILE A 84 -7.15 5.48 4.88
CA ILE A 84 -7.16 5.12 3.45
C ILE A 84 -8.46 5.47 2.70
N THR A 85 -9.56 5.67 3.43
CA THR A 85 -10.83 6.09 2.84
C THR A 85 -10.84 7.57 2.48
N ASP A 86 -10.14 8.38 3.26
CA ASP A 86 -10.20 9.84 3.20
C ASP A 86 -8.93 10.46 2.60
N SER A 87 -7.82 9.71 2.59
CA SER A 87 -6.50 10.14 2.12
C SER A 87 -5.88 9.03 1.27
N ARG A 88 -6.38 8.86 0.04
CA ARG A 88 -5.97 7.79 -0.88
C ARG A 88 -4.57 7.99 -1.44
N GLU A 89 -4.06 9.22 -1.42
CA GLU A 89 -2.70 9.59 -1.81
C GLU A 89 -1.67 9.13 -0.77
N LEU A 90 -2.07 9.00 0.50
CA LEU A 90 -1.18 8.57 1.56
C LEU A 90 -1.05 7.05 1.62
N PRO A 91 0.16 6.53 1.85
CA PRO A 91 0.34 5.11 2.13
C PRO A 91 -0.03 4.80 3.57
N PHE A 92 -0.32 3.53 3.84
CA PHE A 92 -0.17 3.01 5.19
C PHE A 92 1.14 2.24 5.32
N PHE A 93 1.57 1.99 6.57
CA PHE A 93 2.81 1.30 6.89
C PHE A 93 2.50 -0.06 7.50
N ILE A 94 3.31 -1.06 7.14
CA ILE A 94 3.17 -2.43 7.66
C ILE A 94 4.53 -2.99 8.04
N GLN A 95 4.57 -3.67 9.19
CA GLN A 95 5.67 -4.55 9.59
C GLN A 95 5.14 -5.97 9.67
N TRP A 96 5.68 -6.87 8.87
CA TRP A 96 5.37 -8.30 8.97
C TRP A 96 6.11 -8.92 10.14
N LEU A 97 5.37 -9.63 11.02
CA LEU A 97 5.92 -10.32 12.18
C LEU A 97 6.20 -11.80 11.90
N THR A 98 5.65 -12.32 10.81
CA THR A 98 5.89 -13.69 10.32
C THR A 98 6.86 -13.69 9.15
N ALA A 99 7.65 -14.77 9.03
CA ALA A 99 8.59 -14.92 7.91
C ALA A 99 7.87 -15.09 6.56
N ASP A 100 6.69 -15.71 6.58
CA ASP A 100 5.84 -15.85 5.40
C ASP A 100 5.28 -14.50 4.98
N HIS A 101 5.28 -14.25 3.68
CA HIS A 101 4.81 -12.99 3.10
C HIS A 101 3.97 -13.29 1.85
N PRO A 102 2.86 -12.55 1.60
CA PRO A 102 2.00 -12.77 0.44
C PRO A 102 2.72 -12.74 -0.90
N SER A 103 3.80 -11.94 -1.04
CA SER A 103 4.59 -11.89 -2.28
C SER A 103 5.34 -13.19 -2.61
N GLN A 104 5.40 -14.13 -1.67
CA GLN A 104 6.06 -15.43 -1.87
C GLN A 104 5.10 -16.51 -2.38
N ASP A 105 3.80 -16.23 -2.43
CA ASP A 105 2.76 -17.19 -2.78
C ASP A 105 2.68 -17.49 -4.28
N GLY A 106 3.37 -16.70 -5.12
CA GLY A 106 3.33 -16.81 -6.55
C GLY A 106 4.69 -16.78 -7.22
N LYS A 107 4.68 -16.90 -8.56
CA LYS A 107 5.86 -16.67 -9.40
C LYS A 107 5.82 -15.23 -9.86
N ALA A 108 6.85 -14.45 -9.54
CA ALA A 108 7.00 -13.11 -10.07
C ALA A 108 7.14 -13.15 -11.60
N VAL A 109 6.19 -12.51 -12.28
CA VAL A 109 6.18 -12.37 -13.75
C VAL A 109 6.51 -10.94 -14.20
N ALA A 110 6.54 -10.01 -13.26
CA ALA A 110 6.83 -8.59 -13.47
C ALA A 110 7.42 -7.96 -12.20
N ALA A 111 8.09 -6.83 -12.35
CA ALA A 111 8.52 -5.98 -11.24
C ALA A 111 7.76 -4.65 -11.29
N ILE A 112 7.41 -4.10 -10.13
CA ILE A 112 6.88 -2.74 -10.03
C ILE A 112 8.06 -1.79 -10.25
N GLY A 113 8.01 -1.03 -11.33
CA GLY A 113 9.05 -0.06 -11.71
C GLY A 113 8.75 1.36 -11.25
N LYS A 114 7.49 1.81 -11.41
CA LYS A 114 7.06 3.15 -11.00
C LYS A 114 5.60 3.14 -10.54
N ILE A 115 5.29 3.99 -9.57
CA ILE A 115 3.92 4.31 -9.16
C ILE A 115 3.71 5.81 -9.39
N THR A 116 2.66 6.18 -10.10
CA THR A 116 2.25 7.58 -10.29
C THR A 116 1.07 7.88 -9.36
N ILE A 117 1.18 8.95 -8.59
CA ILE A 117 0.22 9.31 -7.54
C ILE A 117 -0.22 10.75 -7.74
N ALA A 118 -1.52 10.99 -7.81
CA ALA A 118 -2.09 12.31 -7.80
C ALA A 118 -2.10 12.87 -6.37
N ASP A 119 -1.32 13.92 -6.15
CA ASP A 119 -1.19 14.62 -4.87
C ASP A 119 -0.68 16.05 -5.10
N THR A 120 -1.11 17.01 -4.26
CA THR A 120 -0.63 18.38 -4.35
C THR A 120 0.50 18.67 -3.38
N ASP A 121 0.31 18.43 -2.08
CA ASP A 121 1.20 18.91 -1.03
C ASP A 121 1.44 17.95 0.14
N HIS A 122 0.64 16.90 0.29
CA HIS A 122 0.61 16.06 1.49
C HIS A 122 1.89 15.25 1.69
N LEU A 123 2.49 14.79 0.59
CA LEU A 123 3.76 14.06 0.60
C LEU A 123 4.96 14.99 0.40
N ALA A 124 4.72 16.32 0.41
CA ALA A 124 5.79 17.32 0.44
C ALA A 124 6.57 17.34 1.76
N ASP A 125 6.09 16.67 2.82
CA ASP A 125 6.84 16.50 4.06
C ASP A 125 8.23 15.95 3.74
N SER A 126 9.25 16.70 4.15
CA SER A 126 10.64 16.36 3.91
C SER A 126 11.03 15.01 4.48
N TRP A 127 10.41 14.61 5.59
CA TRP A 127 10.62 13.28 6.17
C TRP A 127 10.16 12.18 5.23
N PHE A 128 8.94 12.27 4.67
CA PHE A 128 8.44 11.27 3.76
C PHE A 128 9.32 11.15 2.52
N LYS A 129 9.67 12.28 1.90
CA LYS A 129 10.54 12.29 0.71
C LYS A 129 11.94 11.78 1.01
N THR A 130 12.54 12.21 2.12
CA THR A 130 13.94 11.88 2.43
C THR A 130 14.09 10.51 3.03
N GLU A 131 13.26 10.17 4.02
CA GLU A 131 13.42 8.94 4.80
C GLU A 131 12.71 7.75 4.16
N ILE A 132 11.57 7.97 3.52
CA ILE A 132 10.80 6.90 2.91
C ILE A 132 11.14 6.75 1.44
N LEU A 133 10.89 7.77 0.62
CA LEU A 133 11.12 7.68 -0.82
C LEU A 133 12.60 7.58 -1.18
N GLY A 134 13.48 8.26 -0.43
CA GLY A 134 14.94 8.15 -0.61
C GLY A 134 15.50 6.77 -0.30
N GLY A 135 14.78 5.96 0.48
CA GLY A 135 15.15 4.55 0.80
C GLY A 135 14.52 3.50 -0.12
N LEU A 136 13.67 3.90 -1.08
CA LEU A 136 13.04 2.95 -2.00
C LEU A 136 14.06 2.32 -2.94
N ASN A 137 14.22 1.01 -2.85
CA ASN A 137 14.99 0.24 -3.80
C ASN A 137 14.11 -0.29 -4.94
N GLY A 138 14.41 0.16 -6.17
CA GLY A 138 13.88 -0.45 -7.40
C GLY A 138 12.41 -0.18 -7.73
N ALA A 139 11.79 0.88 -7.18
CA ALA A 139 10.55 1.46 -7.71
C ALA A 139 10.59 2.97 -7.52
N ASP A 140 10.25 3.70 -8.56
CA ASP A 140 10.12 5.16 -8.51
C ASP A 140 8.71 5.54 -8.06
N VAL A 141 8.59 6.66 -7.35
CA VAL A 141 7.31 7.29 -7.06
C VAL A 141 7.29 8.66 -7.69
N GLU A 142 6.32 8.89 -8.56
CA GLU A 142 6.09 10.16 -9.24
C GLU A 142 4.81 10.79 -8.72
N PHE A 143 4.86 12.06 -8.37
CA PHE A 143 3.68 12.83 -7.98
C PHE A 143 3.23 13.70 -9.13
N VAL A 144 1.92 13.71 -9.38
CA VAL A 144 1.27 14.53 -10.42
C VAL A 144 0.14 15.34 -9.81
N ASP A 145 -0.20 16.45 -10.47
CA ASP A 145 -1.33 17.28 -10.05
C ASP A 145 -2.64 16.50 -10.20
N PRO A 146 -3.51 16.47 -9.18
CA PRO A 146 -4.83 15.84 -9.26
C PRO A 146 -5.68 16.30 -10.46
N ALA A 147 -5.47 17.52 -10.96
CA ALA A 147 -6.14 17.98 -12.17
C ALA A 147 -5.86 17.10 -13.39
N THR A 148 -4.77 16.32 -13.39
CA THR A 148 -4.45 15.34 -14.45
C THR A 148 -5.17 14.00 -14.26
N ASN A 149 -5.90 13.84 -13.15
CA ASN A 149 -6.66 12.65 -12.76
C ASN A 149 -8.11 13.02 -12.39
N ASP A 150 -8.76 13.85 -13.20
CA ASP A 150 -10.14 14.31 -13.01
C ASP A 150 -10.42 14.93 -11.62
N GLY A 151 -9.37 15.43 -10.96
CA GLY A 151 -9.42 15.98 -9.60
C GLY A 151 -9.35 14.94 -8.48
N GLU A 152 -9.23 13.67 -8.80
CA GLU A 152 -9.14 12.58 -7.83
C GLU A 152 -7.71 12.41 -7.30
N TYR A 153 -7.59 12.22 -5.98
CA TYR A 153 -6.34 11.92 -5.29
C TYR A 153 -6.07 10.41 -5.23
N GLY A 154 -4.80 10.02 -5.21
CA GLY A 154 -4.37 8.64 -5.03
C GLY A 154 -3.59 8.08 -6.21
N ILE A 155 -3.51 6.76 -6.31
CA ILE A 155 -2.77 6.10 -7.40
C ILE A 155 -3.48 6.34 -8.72
N VAL A 156 -2.72 6.88 -9.69
CA VAL A 156 -3.15 7.08 -11.09
C VAL A 156 -2.75 5.88 -11.93
N ALA A 157 -1.48 5.45 -11.79
CA ALA A 157 -0.96 4.36 -12.60
C ALA A 157 0.16 3.59 -11.90
N VAL A 158 0.28 2.31 -12.22
CA VAL A 158 1.41 1.47 -11.82
C VAL A 158 2.11 0.94 -13.08
N HIS A 159 3.40 1.23 -13.20
CA HIS A 159 4.23 0.75 -14.28
C HIS A 159 4.92 -0.54 -13.88
N LEU A 160 4.74 -1.57 -14.68
CA LEU A 160 5.33 -2.89 -14.49
C LEU A 160 6.41 -3.13 -15.54
N TRP A 161 7.56 -3.63 -15.09
CA TRP A 161 8.61 -4.16 -15.97
C TRP A 161 8.37 -5.65 -16.16
N THR A 162 8.19 -6.08 -17.39
CA THR A 162 8.03 -7.50 -17.75
C THR A 162 9.13 -7.92 -18.74
N PRO A 163 9.39 -9.22 -18.93
CA PRO A 163 10.33 -9.70 -19.96
C PRO A 163 9.96 -9.26 -21.39
N ALA A 164 8.68 -8.94 -21.62
CA ALA A 164 8.17 -8.49 -22.92
C ALA A 164 8.18 -6.96 -23.08
N GLY A 165 8.57 -6.20 -22.05
CA GLY A 165 8.55 -4.74 -22.03
C GLY A 165 7.79 -4.17 -20.86
N SER A 166 7.55 -2.85 -20.86
CA SER A 166 6.78 -2.19 -19.80
C SER A 166 5.28 -2.28 -20.08
N VAL A 167 4.52 -2.43 -19.00
CA VAL A 167 3.04 -2.40 -19.02
C VAL A 167 2.58 -1.35 -18.01
N VAL A 168 1.62 -0.52 -18.40
CA VAL A 168 0.99 0.45 -17.50
C VAL A 168 -0.39 -0.07 -17.14
N LEU A 169 -0.69 -0.05 -15.85
CA LEU A 169 -2.01 -0.30 -15.29
C LEU A 169 -2.55 1.02 -14.76
N ASP A 170 -3.63 1.49 -15.31
CA ASP A 170 -4.38 2.70 -14.97
C ASP A 170 -5.79 2.38 -14.48
#